data_220afa7f949c9cb04c6e91369b99c8c6
#
_entry.id   220afa7f949c9cb04c6e91369b99c8c6
#
_cell.length_a   1.000
_cell.length_b   1.000
_cell.length_c   1.000
_cell.angle_alpha   90.00
_cell.angle_beta   90.00
_cell.angle_gamma   90.00
#
_symmetry.space_group_name_H-M   'P 1'
#
loop_
_entity.id
_entity.type
_entity.pdbx_description
1 polymer ?
#
loop_
_entity_poly.entity_id
_entity_poly.type
_entity_poly.pdbx_seq_one_letter_code
_entity_poly.pdbx_strand_id
1 'polypeptide(L)'
;MKLILDTSFLIELKKGNEKAIKALEERKDKCEDIVVSSLTVYELLVGASYIWKKHGDVREMLKIQDMLKFLTISAVNPEVVRRAANLRAELMLRGLSVPDIDVLIACTDENAEILTFDKDFEPLGELKVNITVLD
;
A
#
# COMPACT_ATOMS: atom_id res chain seq x y z
N MET A 1 -8.29 14.66 0.31
CA MET A 1 -8.13 13.24 0.71
C MET A 1 -6.71 12.80 0.40
N LYS A 2 -6.17 11.92 1.20
CA LYS A 2 -4.83 11.36 1.00
C LYS A 2 -4.86 10.19 0.03
N LEU A 3 -3.69 9.80 -0.44
CA LEU A 3 -3.51 8.66 -1.35
C LEU A 3 -2.63 7.64 -0.65
N ILE A 4 -3.11 6.41 -0.54
CA ILE A 4 -2.32 5.30 0.01
C ILE A 4 -1.89 4.42 -1.14
N LEU A 5 -0.59 4.16 -1.22
CA LEU A 5 -0.02 3.24 -2.21
C LEU A 5 0.34 1.94 -1.49
N ASP A 6 -0.24 0.83 -1.95
CA ASP A 6 0.11 -0.46 -1.38
C ASP A 6 1.39 -1.03 -1.99
N THR A 7 1.83 -2.15 -1.48
CA THR A 7 3.07 -2.79 -1.91
C THR A 7 3.05 -3.15 -3.38
N SER A 8 1.95 -3.72 -3.87
CA SER A 8 1.82 -4.12 -5.29
C SER A 8 1.91 -2.92 -6.22
N PHE A 9 1.30 -1.80 -5.83
CA PHE A 9 1.34 -0.57 -6.62
C PHE A 9 2.77 -0.03 -6.72
N LEU A 10 3.49 0.02 -5.60
CA LEU A 10 4.87 0.52 -5.59
C LEU A 10 5.82 -0.36 -6.38
N ILE A 11 5.62 -1.68 -6.37
CA ILE A 11 6.40 -2.61 -7.19
C ILE A 11 6.19 -2.30 -8.67
N GLU A 12 4.95 -2.11 -9.11
CA GLU A 12 4.64 -1.79 -10.50
C GLU A 12 5.14 -0.41 -10.90
N LEU A 13 5.02 0.57 -10.01
CA LEU A 13 5.55 1.91 -10.22
C LEU A 13 7.07 1.89 -10.42
N LYS A 14 7.77 1.13 -9.59
CA LYS A 14 9.23 0.96 -9.68
C LYS A 14 9.66 0.32 -11.01
N LYS A 15 8.84 -0.61 -11.52
CA LYS A 15 9.09 -1.25 -12.82
C LYS A 15 8.82 -0.34 -14.01
N GLY A 16 8.25 0.84 -13.79
CA GLY A 16 7.87 1.74 -14.86
C GLY A 16 6.55 1.40 -15.55
N ASN A 17 5.67 0.67 -14.86
CA ASN A 17 4.35 0.33 -15.39
C ASN A 17 3.57 1.60 -15.74
N GLU A 18 3.16 1.74 -17.00
CA GLU A 18 2.49 2.96 -17.48
C GLU A 18 1.15 3.22 -16.80
N LYS A 19 0.41 2.19 -16.45
CA LYS A 19 -0.86 2.34 -15.73
C LYS A 19 -0.64 2.88 -14.32
N ALA A 20 0.42 2.43 -13.64
CA ALA A 20 0.78 2.94 -12.32
C ALA A 20 1.20 4.41 -12.40
N ILE A 21 2.05 4.74 -13.35
CA ILE A 21 2.52 6.12 -13.57
C ILE A 21 1.34 7.04 -13.86
N LYS A 22 0.46 6.63 -14.77
CA LYS A 22 -0.72 7.42 -15.14
C LYS A 22 -1.66 7.61 -13.94
N ALA A 23 -1.95 6.57 -13.20
CA ALA A 23 -2.83 6.65 -12.03
C ALA A 23 -2.31 7.62 -10.99
N LEU A 24 -0.98 7.60 -10.76
CA LEU A 24 -0.35 8.52 -9.82
C LEU A 24 -0.36 9.97 -10.35
N GLU A 25 -0.03 10.16 -11.63
CA GLU A 25 -0.03 11.48 -12.27
C GLU A 25 -1.40 12.16 -12.22
N GLU A 26 -2.47 11.39 -12.40
CA GLU A 26 -3.84 11.90 -12.34
C GLU A 26 -4.25 12.38 -10.95
N ARG A 27 -3.56 11.92 -9.89
CA ARG A 27 -3.96 12.14 -8.50
C ARG A 27 -3.01 13.01 -7.69
N LYS A 28 -1.73 13.05 -8.06
CA LYS A 28 -0.69 13.68 -7.21
C LYS A 28 -0.94 15.14 -6.87
N ASP A 29 -1.51 15.91 -7.80
CA ASP A 29 -1.76 17.34 -7.59
C ASP A 29 -3.10 17.60 -6.90
N LYS A 30 -3.93 16.59 -6.73
CA LYS A 30 -5.27 16.67 -6.16
C LYS A 30 -5.35 16.10 -4.74
N CYS A 31 -4.37 15.30 -4.33
CA CYS A 31 -4.35 14.72 -3.00
C CYS A 31 -3.57 15.59 -2.03
N GLU A 32 -3.90 15.47 -0.75
CA GLU A 32 -3.22 16.20 0.32
C GLU A 32 -1.81 15.67 0.58
N ASP A 33 -1.64 14.36 0.44
CA ASP A 33 -0.38 13.68 0.71
C ASP A 33 -0.40 12.29 0.10
N ILE A 34 0.77 11.77 -0.21
CA ILE A 34 0.95 10.40 -0.72
C ILE A 34 1.62 9.60 0.40
N VAL A 35 0.89 8.60 0.89
CA VAL A 35 1.24 7.88 2.12
C VAL A 35 1.49 6.41 1.83
N VAL A 36 2.46 5.84 2.51
CA VAL A 36 2.69 4.39 2.51
C VAL A 36 2.74 3.89 3.95
N SER A 37 2.20 2.71 4.18
CA SER A 37 2.28 2.05 5.48
C SER A 37 3.72 1.59 5.77
N SER A 38 4.13 1.64 7.03
CA SER A 38 5.38 1.02 7.46
C SER A 38 5.42 -0.48 7.13
N LEU A 39 4.27 -1.15 7.01
CA LEU A 39 4.19 -2.55 6.58
C LEU A 39 4.60 -2.70 5.10
N THR A 40 4.19 -1.78 4.24
CA THR A 40 4.63 -1.75 2.84
C THR A 40 6.14 -1.56 2.76
N VAL A 41 6.68 -0.65 3.56
CA VAL A 41 8.13 -0.44 3.62
C VAL A 41 8.83 -1.73 4.04
N TYR A 42 8.32 -2.41 5.06
CA TYR A 42 8.85 -3.69 5.51
C TYR A 42 8.88 -4.72 4.37
N GLU A 43 7.77 -4.90 3.66
CA GLU A 43 7.70 -5.87 2.56
C GLU A 43 8.71 -5.56 1.46
N LEU A 44 8.83 -4.29 1.06
CA LEU A 44 9.79 -3.87 0.04
C LEU A 44 11.24 -4.10 0.49
N LEU A 45 11.54 -3.79 1.75
CA LEU A 45 12.89 -3.96 2.29
C LEU A 45 13.27 -5.44 2.45
N VAL A 46 12.31 -6.31 2.76
CA VAL A 46 12.55 -7.76 2.80
C VAL A 46 13.04 -8.25 1.45
N GLY A 47 12.34 -7.87 0.38
CA GLY A 47 12.73 -8.27 -0.99
C GLY A 47 14.12 -7.77 -1.37
N ALA A 48 14.38 -6.50 -1.12
CA ALA A 48 15.67 -5.87 -1.44
C ALA A 48 16.81 -6.46 -0.60
N SER A 49 16.58 -6.72 0.68
CA SER A 49 17.56 -7.32 1.57
C SER A 49 17.90 -8.75 1.15
N TYR A 50 16.89 -9.50 0.71
CA TYR A 50 17.10 -10.86 0.21
C TYR A 50 18.01 -10.88 -1.02
N ILE A 51 17.76 -9.98 -1.98
CA ILE A 51 18.58 -9.88 -3.20
C ILE A 51 20.01 -9.50 -2.84
N TRP A 52 20.17 -8.53 -1.94
CA TRP A 52 21.49 -8.09 -1.49
C TRP A 52 22.27 -9.23 -0.81
N LYS A 53 21.63 -9.94 0.11
CA LYS A 53 22.29 -11.03 0.83
C LYS A 53 22.62 -12.21 -0.08
N LYS A 54 21.72 -12.55 -1.01
CA LYS A 54 21.89 -13.71 -1.89
C LYS A 54 22.85 -13.45 -3.04
N HIS A 55 22.78 -12.27 -3.66
CA HIS A 55 23.52 -11.96 -4.90
C HIS A 55 24.57 -10.85 -4.74
N GLY A 56 24.69 -10.23 -3.57
CA GLY A 56 25.56 -9.08 -3.36
C GLY A 56 25.12 -7.84 -4.15
N ASP A 57 23.87 -7.80 -4.62
CA ASP A 57 23.35 -6.73 -5.45
C ASP A 57 22.56 -5.73 -4.61
N VAL A 58 23.04 -4.51 -4.49
CA VAL A 58 22.47 -3.44 -3.67
C VAL A 58 21.51 -2.53 -4.46
N ARG A 59 21.37 -2.74 -5.77
CA ARG A 59 20.62 -1.81 -6.63
C ARG A 59 19.15 -1.69 -6.26
N GLU A 60 18.49 -2.81 -5.90
CA GLU A 60 17.09 -2.77 -5.46
C GLU A 60 16.93 -1.97 -4.17
N MET A 61 17.84 -2.14 -3.22
CA MET A 61 17.82 -1.38 -1.97
C MET A 61 17.91 0.12 -2.24
N LEU A 62 18.81 0.52 -3.13
CA LEU A 62 18.98 1.94 -3.48
C LEU A 62 17.75 2.50 -4.18
N LYS A 63 17.14 1.74 -5.09
CA LYS A 63 15.91 2.17 -5.78
C LYS A 63 14.76 2.39 -4.79
N ILE A 64 14.60 1.47 -3.84
CA ILE A 64 13.53 1.58 -2.84
C ILE A 64 13.77 2.78 -1.93
N GLN A 65 14.99 2.98 -1.46
CA GLN A 65 15.33 4.12 -0.61
C GLN A 65 15.06 5.45 -1.33
N ASP A 66 15.41 5.54 -2.62
CA ASP A 66 15.15 6.75 -3.41
C ASP A 66 13.65 7.00 -3.58
N MET A 67 12.89 5.95 -3.88
CA MET A 67 11.44 6.06 -4.04
C MET A 67 10.77 6.55 -2.75
N LEU A 68 11.19 6.01 -1.59
CA LEU A 68 10.61 6.35 -0.30
C LEU A 68 10.86 7.79 0.13
N LYS A 69 11.86 8.47 -0.43
CA LYS A 69 12.13 9.88 -0.12
C LYS A 69 10.98 10.81 -0.50
N PHE A 70 10.16 10.44 -1.45
CA PHE A 70 9.06 11.26 -1.96
C PHE A 70 7.71 10.90 -1.35
N LEU A 71 7.69 10.00 -0.36
CA LEU A 71 6.48 9.46 0.23
C LEU A 71 6.48 9.71 1.74
N THR A 72 5.28 9.89 2.28
CA THR A 72 5.10 9.97 3.73
C THR A 72 4.92 8.55 4.27
N ILE A 73 5.81 8.11 5.15
CA ILE A 73 5.71 6.79 5.78
C ILE A 73 4.88 6.92 7.05
N SER A 74 3.80 6.14 7.13
CA SER A 74 2.89 6.15 8.27
C SER A 74 3.04 4.86 9.07
N ALA A 75 3.30 4.99 10.37
CA ALA A 75 3.47 3.85 11.26
C ALA A 75 2.14 3.16 11.56
N VAL A 76 2.21 1.85 11.82
CA VAL A 76 1.08 1.10 12.37
C VAL A 76 1.02 1.40 13.86
N ASN A 77 0.19 2.39 14.22
CA ASN A 77 0.01 2.82 15.61
C ASN A 77 -1.26 2.19 16.22
N PRO A 78 -1.53 2.39 17.52
CA PRO A 78 -2.72 1.80 18.16
C PRO A 78 -4.04 2.18 17.47
N GLU A 79 -4.15 3.38 16.90
CA GLU A 79 -5.35 3.82 16.20
C GLU A 79 -5.58 3.00 14.93
N VAL A 80 -4.53 2.77 14.15
CA VAL A 80 -4.59 1.92 12.95
C VAL A 80 -5.01 0.49 13.34
N VAL A 81 -4.45 -0.04 14.41
CA VAL A 81 -4.77 -1.39 14.89
C VAL A 81 -6.24 -1.51 15.25
N ARG A 82 -6.80 -0.51 15.95
CA ARG A 82 -8.22 -0.52 16.33
C ARG A 82 -9.13 -0.47 15.10
N ARG A 83 -8.83 0.39 14.13
CA ARG A 83 -9.61 0.47 12.89
C ARG A 83 -9.53 -0.84 12.10
N ALA A 84 -8.35 -1.42 12.01
CA ALA A 84 -8.14 -2.68 11.29
C ALA A 84 -8.90 -3.83 11.96
N ALA A 85 -8.88 -3.91 13.29
CA ALA A 85 -9.61 -4.93 14.04
C ALA A 85 -11.11 -4.83 13.79
N ASN A 86 -11.66 -3.61 13.81
CA ASN A 86 -13.07 -3.37 13.53
C ASN A 86 -13.44 -3.76 12.10
N LEU A 87 -12.61 -3.38 11.14
CA LEU A 87 -12.83 -3.72 9.74
C LEU A 87 -12.74 -5.23 9.51
N ARG A 88 -11.78 -5.90 10.16
CA ARG A 88 -11.65 -7.35 10.10
C ARG A 88 -12.91 -8.06 10.62
N ALA A 89 -13.46 -7.59 11.74
CA ALA A 89 -14.68 -8.15 12.29
C ALA A 89 -15.86 -8.02 11.32
N GLU A 90 -15.99 -6.88 10.65
CA GLU A 90 -17.01 -6.68 9.62
C GLU A 90 -16.85 -7.64 8.44
N LEU A 91 -15.62 -7.84 7.98
CA LEU A 91 -15.33 -8.81 6.91
C LEU A 91 -15.75 -10.22 7.33
N MET A 92 -15.42 -10.63 8.55
CA MET A 92 -15.81 -11.94 9.09
C MET A 92 -17.33 -12.11 9.13
N LEU A 93 -18.06 -11.09 9.56
CA LEU A 93 -19.52 -11.13 9.63
C LEU A 93 -20.16 -11.29 8.24
N ARG A 94 -19.50 -10.79 7.21
CA ARG A 94 -20.00 -10.87 5.83
C ARG A 94 -19.46 -12.07 5.06
N GLY A 95 -18.61 -12.88 5.70
CA GLY A 95 -17.98 -14.04 5.03
C GLY A 95 -16.97 -13.64 3.99
N LEU A 96 -16.40 -12.43 4.09
CA LEU A 96 -15.40 -11.93 3.17
C LEU A 96 -14.00 -12.15 3.72
N SER A 97 -13.05 -12.40 2.81
CA SER A 97 -11.66 -12.67 3.18
C SER A 97 -10.72 -11.67 2.54
N VAL A 98 -9.88 -11.04 3.37
CA VAL A 98 -8.79 -10.15 2.95
C VAL A 98 -7.60 -10.48 3.85
N PRO A 99 -6.37 -10.61 3.33
CA PRO A 99 -5.20 -10.85 4.17
C PRO A 99 -5.03 -9.76 5.25
N ASP A 100 -4.58 -10.15 6.44
CA ASP A 100 -4.44 -9.23 7.58
C ASP A 100 -3.55 -8.04 7.28
N ILE A 101 -2.44 -8.25 6.58
CA ILE A 101 -1.53 -7.15 6.20
C ILE A 101 -2.26 -6.14 5.32
N ASP A 102 -3.07 -6.61 4.38
CA ASP A 102 -3.83 -5.74 3.48
C ASP A 102 -4.88 -4.93 4.24
N VAL A 103 -5.54 -5.53 5.22
CA VAL A 103 -6.47 -4.81 6.10
C VAL A 103 -5.76 -3.70 6.86
N LEU A 104 -4.59 -4.00 7.41
CA LEU A 104 -3.79 -3.01 8.14
C LEU A 104 -3.32 -1.87 7.23
N ILE A 105 -2.87 -2.20 6.02
CA ILE A 105 -2.46 -1.19 5.02
C ILE A 105 -3.64 -0.29 4.67
N ALA A 106 -4.82 -0.88 4.46
CA ALA A 106 -6.04 -0.13 4.13
C ALA A 106 -6.44 0.84 5.23
N CYS A 107 -6.10 0.56 6.48
CA CYS A 107 -6.43 1.38 7.63
C CYS A 107 -5.35 2.42 7.98
N THR A 108 -4.35 2.59 7.13
CA THR A 108 -3.27 3.56 7.34
C THR A 108 -3.81 4.98 7.55
N ASP A 109 -4.86 5.35 6.84
CA ASP A 109 -5.53 6.64 6.98
C ASP A 109 -7.03 6.47 6.68
N GLU A 110 -7.89 7.15 7.43
CA GLU A 110 -9.34 7.04 7.27
C GLU A 110 -9.87 7.75 6.02
N ASN A 111 -9.24 8.85 5.65
CA ASN A 111 -9.69 9.68 4.53
C ASN A 111 -8.68 9.58 3.40
N ALA A 112 -8.71 8.46 2.71
CA ALA A 112 -7.76 8.19 1.64
C ALA A 112 -8.37 7.31 0.56
N GLU A 113 -7.82 7.45 -0.64
CA GLU A 113 -8.01 6.49 -1.72
C GLU A 113 -6.82 5.54 -1.70
N ILE A 114 -7.07 4.24 -1.87
CA ILE A 114 -6.03 3.23 -1.94
C ILE A 114 -5.84 2.82 -3.39
N LEU A 115 -4.62 2.91 -3.89
CA LEU A 115 -4.24 2.40 -5.22
C LEU A 115 -3.51 1.08 -5.06
N THR A 116 -3.98 0.06 -5.77
CA THR A 116 -3.42 -1.29 -5.70
C THR A 116 -3.54 -2.00 -7.04
N PHE A 117 -2.68 -2.98 -7.28
CA PHE A 117 -2.82 -3.95 -8.37
C PHE A 117 -3.29 -5.31 -7.84
N ASP A 118 -3.53 -5.42 -6.53
CA ASP A 118 -3.88 -6.67 -5.88
C ASP A 118 -5.41 -6.78 -5.71
N LYS A 119 -5.99 -7.75 -6.41
CA LYS A 119 -7.44 -8.00 -6.36
C LYS A 119 -7.90 -8.46 -4.99
N ASP A 120 -7.01 -8.91 -4.12
CA ASP A 120 -7.36 -9.30 -2.75
C ASP A 120 -7.95 -8.14 -1.94
N PHE A 121 -7.72 -6.89 -2.37
CA PHE A 121 -8.33 -5.71 -1.75
C PHE A 121 -9.78 -5.48 -2.14
N GLU A 122 -10.28 -6.10 -3.22
CA GLU A 122 -11.62 -5.82 -3.74
C GLU A 122 -12.74 -5.93 -2.70
N PRO A 123 -12.76 -6.95 -1.80
CA PRO A 123 -13.85 -7.07 -0.83
C PRO A 123 -13.98 -5.85 0.10
N LEU A 124 -12.91 -5.09 0.32
CA LEU A 124 -12.96 -3.89 1.16
C LEU A 124 -13.85 -2.81 0.58
N GLY A 125 -14.04 -2.79 -0.74
CA GLY A 125 -14.95 -1.86 -1.40
C GLY A 125 -16.40 -2.01 -0.95
N GLU A 126 -16.81 -3.21 -0.55
CA GLU A 126 -18.15 -3.46 -0.03
C GLU A 126 -18.37 -2.84 1.35
N LEU A 127 -17.29 -2.51 2.06
CA LEU A 127 -17.32 -1.89 3.38
C LEU A 127 -17.06 -0.38 3.30
N LYS A 128 -17.26 0.22 2.13
CA LYS A 128 -17.11 1.67 1.88
C LYS A 128 -15.67 2.16 1.99
N VAL A 129 -14.70 1.28 1.86
CA VAL A 129 -13.29 1.69 1.74
C VAL A 129 -13.06 2.11 0.29
N ASN A 130 -12.43 3.27 0.11
CA ASN A 130 -12.18 3.83 -1.23
C ASN A 130 -10.96 3.17 -1.86
N ILE A 131 -11.20 2.20 -2.72
CA ILE A 131 -10.14 1.39 -3.35
C ILE A 131 -10.26 1.45 -4.86
N THR A 132 -9.12 1.66 -5.52
CA THR A 132 -9.00 1.53 -6.97
C THR A 132 -8.02 0.40 -7.27
N VAL A 133 -8.53 -0.68 -7.82
CA VAL A 133 -7.72 -1.83 -8.25
C VAL A 133 -7.39 -1.68 -9.73
N LEU A 134 -6.11 -1.60 -10.02
CA LEU A 134 -5.60 -1.50 -11.39
C LEU A 134 -5.24 -2.89 -11.92
N ASP A 135 -5.32 -3.08 -13.24
CA ASP A 135 -4.98 -4.37 -13.88
C ASP A 135 -4.06 -4.23 -15.13
#